data_3792ab478a60b27fbecb4bf8fd995848
#
_entry.id   3792ab478a60b27fbecb4bf8fd995848
#
_cell.length_a   1.000
_cell.length_b   1.000
_cell.length_c   1.000
_cell.angle_alpha   90.00
_cell.angle_beta   90.00
_cell.angle_gamma   90.00
#
_symmetry.space_group_name_H-M   'P 1'
#
loop_
_entity.id
_entity.type
_entity.pdbx_description
1 polymer ?
#
loop_
_entity_poly.entity_id
_entity_poly.type
_entity_poly.pdbx_seq_one_letter_code
_entity_poly.pdbx_strand_id
1 'polypeptide(L)'
;YKQSGEKLSRLDLGLNPLERFNGKEKVLLVSVHGSRSEGYEWIYPLQTLDTDNSATFFYRWDDRKCYSSSAKKLIFHLREAARGLPDTERVVIIGHSYGGVLVASLVEGWKHSLSTEIHSVAGPIGSSFSGGGCNFNPPKDIPDKLTFYQWRTQHHLDVAFRGLKNDPQNLDLIGSKVTRLPETYRGRRLGHNWSISWVADELGPLN
;
A
#
# COMPACT_ATOMS: atom_id res chain seq x y z
N TYR A 1 -18.97 7.97 -1.51
CA TYR A 1 -17.89 6.95 -1.53
C TYR A 1 -18.15 5.84 -2.54
N LYS A 2 -19.37 5.26 -2.64
CA LYS A 2 -19.64 4.12 -3.53
C LYS A 2 -19.35 4.45 -5.00
N GLN A 3 -19.92 5.51 -5.54
CA GLN A 3 -19.70 5.94 -6.94
C GLN A 3 -18.21 6.27 -7.23
N SER A 4 -17.52 6.89 -6.27
CA SER A 4 -16.09 7.20 -6.42
C SER A 4 -15.25 5.92 -6.38
N GLY A 5 -15.60 4.95 -5.51
CA GLY A 5 -14.98 3.63 -5.48
C GLY A 5 -15.15 2.86 -6.79
N GLU A 6 -16.37 2.89 -7.37
CA GLU A 6 -16.61 2.28 -8.68
C GLU A 6 -15.72 2.88 -9.78
N LYS A 7 -15.44 4.19 -9.74
CA LYS A 7 -14.51 4.82 -10.68
C LYS A 7 -13.10 4.27 -10.51
N LEU A 8 -12.59 4.15 -9.27
CA LEU A 8 -11.28 3.57 -9.00
C LEU A 8 -11.20 2.11 -9.49
N SER A 9 -12.23 1.31 -9.23
CA SER A 9 -12.26 -0.09 -9.63
C SER A 9 -12.35 -0.32 -11.15
N ARG A 10 -12.74 0.70 -11.92
CA ARG A 10 -12.83 0.66 -13.39
C ARG A 10 -11.65 1.29 -14.12
N LEU A 11 -10.67 1.83 -13.40
CA LEU A 11 -9.43 2.32 -14.01
C LEU A 11 -8.72 1.19 -14.77
N ASP A 12 -7.92 1.54 -15.75
CA ASP A 12 -7.09 0.59 -16.49
C ASP A 12 -6.04 -0.06 -15.58
N LEU A 13 -5.59 -1.26 -15.94
CA LEU A 13 -4.51 -1.91 -15.23
C LEU A 13 -3.21 -1.11 -15.41
N GLY A 14 -2.57 -0.77 -14.31
CA GLY A 14 -1.36 0.05 -14.27
C GLY A 14 -1.44 1.18 -13.27
N LEU A 15 -0.53 2.12 -13.38
CA LEU A 15 -0.45 3.29 -12.52
C LEU A 15 -1.30 4.44 -13.11
N ASN A 16 -2.37 4.79 -12.43
CA ASN A 16 -3.34 5.77 -12.88
C ASN A 16 -3.21 7.06 -12.07
N PRO A 17 -2.94 8.21 -12.70
CA PRO A 17 -3.00 9.49 -12.02
C PRO A 17 -4.45 9.79 -11.62
N LEU A 18 -4.66 10.30 -10.41
CA LEU A 18 -6.00 10.66 -9.92
C LEU A 18 -6.35 12.12 -10.16
N GLU A 19 -5.37 12.92 -10.56
CA GLU A 19 -5.48 14.34 -10.80
C GLU A 19 -4.54 14.82 -11.90
N ARG A 20 -4.59 16.10 -12.22
CA ARG A 20 -3.63 16.74 -13.10
C ARG A 20 -2.50 17.33 -12.27
N PHE A 21 -1.28 17.01 -12.63
CA PHE A 21 -0.08 17.52 -11.96
C PHE A 21 0.37 18.84 -12.58
N ASN A 22 0.97 19.68 -11.74
CA ASN A 22 1.53 20.98 -12.15
C ASN A 22 3.07 20.94 -12.32
N GLY A 23 3.69 19.79 -12.00
CA GLY A 23 5.12 19.54 -12.09
C GLY A 23 5.94 20.04 -10.90
N LYS A 24 5.28 20.52 -9.82
CA LYS A 24 5.94 21.00 -8.60
C LYS A 24 5.75 20.07 -7.42
N GLU A 25 5.09 18.94 -7.64
CA GLU A 25 4.79 17.95 -6.60
C GLU A 25 6.09 17.36 -6.04
N LYS A 26 6.21 17.39 -4.72
CA LYS A 26 7.36 16.91 -3.97
C LYS A 26 7.22 15.44 -3.55
N VAL A 27 5.99 14.97 -3.45
CA VAL A 27 5.66 13.61 -2.99
C VAL A 27 4.98 12.84 -4.11
N LEU A 28 5.48 11.66 -4.43
CA LEU A 28 4.79 10.71 -5.29
C LEU A 28 4.06 9.71 -4.40
N LEU A 29 2.73 9.85 -4.29
CA LEU A 29 1.85 8.99 -3.49
C LEU A 29 1.24 7.91 -4.36
N VAL A 30 1.43 6.65 -3.99
CA VAL A 30 0.87 5.50 -4.70
C VAL A 30 0.09 4.60 -3.76
N SER A 31 -1.18 4.38 -4.09
CA SER A 31 -2.08 3.47 -3.40
C SER A 31 -2.26 2.18 -4.19
N VAL A 32 -2.11 1.03 -3.53
CA VAL A 32 -2.17 -0.30 -4.14
C VAL A 32 -3.27 -1.14 -3.48
N HIS A 33 -4.31 -1.45 -4.25
CA HIS A 33 -5.49 -2.14 -3.72
C HIS A 33 -5.24 -3.62 -3.38
N GLY A 34 -6.08 -4.13 -2.47
CA GLY A 34 -6.12 -5.54 -2.10
C GLY A 34 -6.94 -6.41 -3.05
N SER A 35 -7.07 -7.70 -2.70
CA SER A 35 -7.91 -8.62 -3.45
C SER A 35 -9.38 -8.25 -3.34
N ARG A 36 -10.10 -8.31 -4.47
CA ARG A 36 -11.54 -7.99 -4.59
C ARG A 36 -11.89 -6.58 -4.10
N SER A 37 -10.97 -5.63 -4.26
CA SER A 37 -11.23 -4.23 -3.93
C SER A 37 -12.37 -3.67 -4.78
N GLU A 38 -13.31 -3.01 -4.11
CA GLU A 38 -14.38 -2.23 -4.76
C GLU A 38 -14.01 -0.75 -4.87
N GLY A 39 -12.83 -0.35 -4.38
CA GLY A 39 -12.27 0.99 -4.45
C GLY A 39 -12.80 1.97 -3.40
N TYR A 40 -13.99 1.74 -2.83
CA TYR A 40 -14.60 2.69 -1.88
C TYR A 40 -13.79 2.83 -0.58
N GLU A 41 -13.09 1.79 -0.18
CA GLU A 41 -12.21 1.79 1.00
C GLU A 41 -11.04 2.77 0.88
N TRP A 42 -10.65 3.12 -0.35
CA TRP A 42 -9.55 4.03 -0.66
C TRP A 42 -9.97 5.50 -0.73
N ILE A 43 -11.26 5.83 -0.82
CA ILE A 43 -11.69 7.22 -1.05
C ILE A 43 -11.29 8.13 0.11
N TYR A 44 -11.62 7.74 1.35
CA TYR A 44 -11.24 8.51 2.53
C TYR A 44 -9.71 8.59 2.71
N PRO A 45 -8.95 7.48 2.65
CA PRO A 45 -7.50 7.53 2.73
C PRO A 45 -6.84 8.46 1.71
N LEU A 46 -7.26 8.38 0.45
CA LEU A 46 -6.74 9.26 -0.61
C LEU A 46 -7.02 10.72 -0.31
N GLN A 47 -8.25 11.07 0.07
CA GLN A 47 -8.62 12.44 0.43
C GLN A 47 -7.88 12.98 1.67
N THR A 48 -7.44 12.10 2.57
CA THR A 48 -6.72 12.48 3.80
C THR A 48 -5.23 12.71 3.53
N LEU A 49 -4.64 11.88 2.67
CA LEU A 49 -3.20 11.87 2.40
C LEU A 49 -2.80 12.88 1.32
N ASP A 50 -3.71 13.13 0.37
CA ASP A 50 -3.47 13.98 -0.78
C ASP A 50 -3.34 15.46 -0.40
N THR A 51 -2.42 16.17 -1.07
CA THR A 51 -2.14 17.59 -0.88
C THR A 51 -1.71 18.21 -2.20
N ASP A 52 -1.67 19.53 -2.26
CA ASP A 52 -1.15 20.27 -3.42
C ASP A 52 0.33 19.96 -3.74
N ASN A 53 1.05 19.32 -2.80
CA ASN A 53 2.45 18.91 -2.95
C ASN A 53 2.58 17.42 -3.36
N SER A 54 1.49 16.68 -3.47
CA SER A 54 1.51 15.26 -3.83
C SER A 54 1.03 15.02 -5.25
N ALA A 55 1.73 14.15 -5.98
CA ALA A 55 1.24 13.53 -7.20
C ALA A 55 0.62 12.19 -6.81
N THR A 56 -0.71 12.14 -6.80
CA THR A 56 -1.45 10.99 -6.30
C THR A 56 -1.85 10.03 -7.40
N PHE A 57 -1.47 8.77 -7.20
CA PHE A 57 -1.75 7.67 -8.12
C PHE A 57 -2.46 6.52 -7.45
N PHE A 58 -3.28 5.83 -8.22
CA PHE A 58 -3.88 4.54 -7.85
C PHE A 58 -3.35 3.43 -8.77
N TYR A 59 -2.73 2.41 -8.19
CA TYR A 59 -2.23 1.27 -8.94
C TYR A 59 -3.29 0.19 -9.03
N ARG A 60 -3.85 0.01 -10.24
CA ARG A 60 -4.77 -1.07 -10.59
C ARG A 60 -4.01 -2.27 -11.10
N TRP A 61 -4.24 -3.44 -10.52
CA TRP A 61 -3.58 -4.67 -10.92
C TRP A 61 -4.55 -5.86 -10.91
N ASP A 62 -4.21 -6.96 -11.59
CA ASP A 62 -5.02 -8.17 -11.60
C ASP A 62 -4.72 -9.01 -10.35
N ASP A 63 -5.50 -8.76 -9.29
CA ASP A 63 -5.38 -9.39 -7.96
C ASP A 63 -5.76 -10.87 -7.95
N ARG A 64 -6.24 -11.42 -9.06
CA ARG A 64 -6.46 -12.87 -9.25
C ARG A 64 -5.19 -13.61 -9.61
N LYS A 65 -4.12 -12.88 -9.97
CA LYS A 65 -2.82 -13.42 -10.37
C LYS A 65 -1.78 -13.25 -9.27
N CYS A 66 -0.65 -13.91 -9.47
CA CYS A 66 0.52 -13.71 -8.63
C CYS A 66 0.97 -12.24 -8.65
N TYR A 67 1.21 -11.68 -7.47
CA TYR A 67 1.63 -10.28 -7.29
C TYR A 67 2.95 -9.94 -7.99
N SER A 68 3.84 -10.93 -8.18
CA SER A 68 5.23 -10.68 -8.59
C SER A 68 5.38 -9.99 -9.94
N SER A 69 4.53 -10.32 -10.93
CA SER A 69 4.54 -9.65 -12.23
C SER A 69 4.04 -8.20 -12.12
N SER A 70 3.02 -7.97 -11.29
CA SER A 70 2.49 -6.64 -11.03
C SER A 70 3.47 -5.78 -10.23
N ALA A 71 4.21 -6.35 -9.30
CA ALA A 71 5.29 -5.67 -8.58
C ALA A 71 6.38 -5.15 -9.53
N LYS A 72 6.83 -5.98 -10.47
CA LYS A 72 7.81 -5.55 -11.50
C LYS A 72 7.28 -4.40 -12.37
N LYS A 73 6.01 -4.47 -12.77
CA LYS A 73 5.37 -3.39 -13.53
C LYS A 73 5.25 -2.11 -12.72
N LEU A 74 4.89 -2.22 -11.44
CA LEU A 74 4.81 -1.06 -10.55
C LEU A 74 6.16 -0.34 -10.44
N ILE A 75 7.28 -1.07 -10.26
CA ILE A 75 8.62 -0.47 -10.25
C ILE A 75 8.90 0.29 -11.55
N PHE A 76 8.56 -0.28 -12.69
CA PHE A 76 8.71 0.39 -13.97
C PHE A 76 7.90 1.68 -14.05
N HIS A 77 6.62 1.63 -13.71
CA HIS A 77 5.73 2.80 -13.72
C HIS A 77 6.18 3.90 -12.73
N LEU A 78 6.68 3.52 -11.56
CA LEU A 78 7.20 4.47 -10.57
C LEU A 78 8.41 5.25 -11.12
N ARG A 79 9.30 4.56 -11.83
CA ARG A 79 10.46 5.21 -12.47
C ARG A 79 10.03 6.19 -13.57
N GLU A 80 9.04 5.81 -14.37
CA GLU A 80 8.51 6.71 -15.40
C GLU A 80 7.80 7.92 -14.79
N ALA A 81 6.97 7.71 -13.74
CA ALA A 81 6.31 8.79 -13.04
C ALA A 81 7.32 9.78 -12.42
N ALA A 82 8.36 9.27 -11.74
CA ALA A 82 9.41 10.11 -11.15
C ALA A 82 10.22 10.89 -12.20
N ARG A 83 10.40 10.33 -13.42
CA ARG A 83 11.03 11.08 -14.52
C ARG A 83 10.15 12.21 -15.05
N GLY A 84 8.83 11.99 -15.06
CA GLY A 84 7.86 12.99 -15.48
C GLY A 84 7.62 14.10 -14.43
N LEU A 85 8.06 13.89 -13.20
CA LEU A 85 7.89 14.78 -12.05
C LEU A 85 9.25 15.05 -11.40
N PRO A 86 10.10 15.89 -12.04
CA PRO A 86 11.50 16.05 -11.65
C PRO A 86 11.71 16.68 -10.28
N ASP A 87 10.70 17.39 -9.76
CA ASP A 87 10.74 18.05 -8.45
C ASP A 87 10.42 17.07 -7.30
N THR A 88 10.07 15.81 -7.60
CA THR A 88 9.77 14.80 -6.58
C THR A 88 10.99 14.52 -5.71
N GLU A 89 10.80 14.62 -4.40
CA GLU A 89 11.84 14.40 -3.38
C GLU A 89 11.68 13.04 -2.67
N ARG A 90 10.44 12.55 -2.56
CA ARG A 90 10.13 11.26 -1.91
C ARG A 90 9.00 10.50 -2.58
N VAL A 91 8.99 9.20 -2.34
CA VAL A 91 7.96 8.26 -2.80
C VAL A 91 7.28 7.63 -1.58
N VAL A 92 5.96 7.64 -1.54
CA VAL A 92 5.16 6.97 -0.51
C VAL A 92 4.27 5.94 -1.20
N ILE A 93 4.43 4.68 -0.85
CA ILE A 93 3.68 3.56 -1.44
C ILE A 93 2.89 2.87 -0.34
N ILE A 94 1.57 2.84 -0.46
CA ILE A 94 0.68 2.22 0.53
C ILE A 94 -0.07 1.07 -0.12
N GLY A 95 0.15 -0.14 0.36
CA GLY A 95 -0.55 -1.34 -0.09
C GLY A 95 -1.45 -1.91 1.01
N HIS A 96 -2.69 -2.27 0.64
CA HIS A 96 -3.64 -2.87 1.56
C HIS A 96 -3.85 -4.36 1.26
N SER A 97 -3.92 -5.18 2.31
CA SER A 97 -4.25 -6.60 2.19
C SER A 97 -3.30 -7.31 1.20
N TYR A 98 -3.78 -7.92 0.13
CA TYR A 98 -2.93 -8.50 -0.90
C TYR A 98 -2.07 -7.46 -1.63
N GLY A 99 -2.52 -6.20 -1.73
CA GLY A 99 -1.67 -5.08 -2.16
C GLY A 99 -0.51 -4.81 -1.18
N GLY A 100 -0.71 -5.07 0.11
CA GLY A 100 0.34 -5.05 1.13
C GLY A 100 1.45 -6.08 0.87
N VAL A 101 1.09 -7.29 0.37
CA VAL A 101 2.06 -8.30 -0.08
C VAL A 101 2.81 -7.81 -1.31
N LEU A 102 2.10 -7.21 -2.28
CA LEU A 102 2.71 -6.67 -3.50
C LEU A 102 3.76 -5.62 -3.14
N VAL A 103 3.42 -4.63 -2.29
CA VAL A 103 4.37 -3.56 -1.96
C VAL A 103 5.50 -4.05 -1.06
N ALA A 104 5.26 -5.00 -0.16
CA ALA A 104 6.32 -5.63 0.63
C ALA A 104 7.34 -6.36 -0.26
N SER A 105 6.91 -6.93 -1.38
CA SER A 105 7.83 -7.58 -2.33
C SER A 105 8.75 -6.61 -3.08
N LEU A 106 8.45 -5.29 -3.03
CA LEU A 106 9.32 -4.28 -3.63
C LEU A 106 10.55 -3.99 -2.75
N VAL A 107 10.47 -4.26 -1.45
CA VAL A 107 11.52 -3.91 -0.48
C VAL A 107 12.84 -4.54 -0.86
N GLU A 108 12.85 -5.86 -1.12
CA GLU A 108 14.04 -6.55 -1.57
C GLU A 108 14.40 -6.11 -2.99
N GLY A 109 15.58 -5.55 -3.15
CA GLY A 109 16.04 -5.09 -4.46
C GLY A 109 15.51 -3.71 -4.88
N TRP A 110 14.89 -2.96 -3.97
CA TRP A 110 14.55 -1.57 -4.23
C TRP A 110 15.80 -0.75 -4.56
N LYS A 111 15.81 -0.14 -5.74
CA LYS A 111 16.96 0.65 -6.25
C LYS A 111 16.46 1.98 -6.79
N HIS A 112 15.87 2.79 -5.93
CA HIS A 112 15.45 4.14 -6.28
C HIS A 112 16.33 5.17 -5.56
N SER A 113 16.63 6.29 -6.22
CA SER A 113 17.47 7.35 -5.65
C SER A 113 16.73 8.21 -4.63
N LEU A 114 15.40 8.30 -4.74
CA LEU A 114 14.55 9.09 -3.85
C LEU A 114 14.33 8.38 -2.52
N SER A 115 14.16 9.15 -1.45
CA SER A 115 13.67 8.65 -0.18
C SER A 115 12.33 7.95 -0.38
N THR A 116 12.18 6.76 0.15
CA THR A 116 10.99 5.94 -0.11
C THR A 116 10.42 5.37 1.17
N GLU A 117 9.11 5.47 1.31
CA GLU A 117 8.33 4.85 2.37
C GLU A 117 7.41 3.79 1.75
N ILE A 118 7.49 2.57 2.23
CA ILE A 118 6.60 1.48 1.83
C ILE A 118 5.78 1.05 3.03
N HIS A 119 4.47 1.14 2.90
CA HIS A 119 3.51 0.81 3.95
C HIS A 119 2.70 -0.42 3.55
N SER A 120 2.87 -1.53 4.27
CA SER A 120 2.01 -2.72 4.17
C SER A 120 0.94 -2.65 5.24
N VAL A 121 -0.31 -2.41 4.84
CA VAL A 121 -1.47 -2.26 5.74
C VAL A 121 -2.30 -3.53 5.70
N ALA A 122 -2.49 -4.18 6.84
CA ALA A 122 -3.19 -5.46 6.95
C ALA A 122 -2.73 -6.49 5.90
N GLY A 123 -1.45 -6.43 5.52
CA GLY A 123 -0.87 -7.34 4.53
C GLY A 123 -0.52 -8.68 5.14
N PRO A 124 -0.94 -9.82 4.54
CA PRO A 124 -0.51 -11.14 5.00
C PRO A 124 0.91 -11.47 4.53
N ILE A 125 1.89 -10.74 5.05
CA ILE A 125 3.30 -10.75 4.65
C ILE A 125 4.18 -11.73 5.45
N GLY A 126 3.58 -12.51 6.34
CA GLY A 126 4.27 -13.61 7.01
C GLY A 126 4.64 -14.74 6.05
N SER A 127 5.61 -15.54 6.44
CA SER A 127 6.17 -16.63 5.61
C SER A 127 5.17 -17.73 5.22
N SER A 128 4.02 -17.78 5.85
CA SER A 128 2.97 -18.79 5.57
C SER A 128 1.95 -18.35 4.51
N PHE A 129 2.05 -17.13 3.98
CA PHE A 129 1.08 -16.66 3.01
C PHE A 129 1.33 -17.25 1.63
N SER A 130 0.26 -17.80 1.05
CA SER A 130 0.20 -18.24 -0.34
C SER A 130 -1.08 -17.70 -0.97
N GLY A 131 -0.97 -16.99 -2.06
CA GLY A 131 -2.11 -16.41 -2.76
C GLY A 131 -1.81 -16.06 -4.21
N GLY A 132 -2.86 -16.00 -5.04
CA GLY A 132 -2.72 -15.67 -6.45
C GLY A 132 -1.86 -16.64 -7.25
N GLY A 133 -1.72 -17.89 -6.77
CA GLY A 133 -0.92 -18.92 -7.43
C GLY A 133 0.58 -18.86 -7.17
N CYS A 134 1.01 -18.07 -6.19
CA CYS A 134 2.43 -18.04 -5.78
C CYS A 134 2.60 -17.83 -4.28
N ASN A 135 3.75 -18.27 -3.79
CA ASN A 135 4.16 -18.04 -2.41
C ASN A 135 4.82 -16.65 -2.29
N PHE A 136 4.59 -15.99 -1.18
CA PHE A 136 5.30 -14.78 -0.83
C PHE A 136 6.67 -15.14 -0.24
N ASN A 137 7.71 -14.54 -0.81
CA ASN A 137 9.05 -14.59 -0.25
C ASN A 137 9.31 -13.26 0.48
N PRO A 138 9.34 -13.26 1.81
CA PRO A 138 9.60 -12.06 2.58
C PRO A 138 10.95 -11.45 2.24
N PRO A 139 11.07 -10.11 2.21
CA PRO A 139 12.36 -9.46 2.09
C PRO A 139 13.25 -9.80 3.29
N LYS A 140 14.56 -9.87 3.06
CA LYS A 140 15.56 -10.17 4.09
C LYS A 140 16.18 -8.91 4.68
N ASP A 141 16.33 -7.89 3.85
CA ASP A 141 16.98 -6.64 4.18
C ASP A 141 16.15 -5.45 3.70
N ILE A 142 16.35 -4.32 4.35
CA ILE A 142 15.76 -3.03 3.94
C ILE A 142 16.90 -2.18 3.37
N PRO A 143 16.84 -1.81 2.07
CA PRO A 143 17.87 -0.98 1.45
C PRO A 143 17.96 0.42 2.06
N ASP A 144 19.11 1.07 1.89
CA ASP A 144 19.28 2.49 2.22
C ASP A 144 18.21 3.34 1.51
N LYS A 145 17.83 4.45 2.15
CA LYS A 145 16.78 5.38 1.69
C LYS A 145 15.38 4.78 1.59
N LEU A 146 15.15 3.57 2.07
CA LEU A 146 13.85 2.95 2.20
C LEU A 146 13.49 2.77 3.66
N THR A 147 12.28 3.18 4.04
CA THR A 147 11.66 2.82 5.32
C THR A 147 10.48 1.90 5.05
N PHE A 148 10.44 0.76 5.71
CA PHE A 148 9.35 -0.19 5.59
C PHE A 148 8.49 -0.20 6.84
N TYR A 149 7.18 0.03 6.65
CA TYR A 149 6.18 0.07 7.70
C TYR A 149 5.24 -1.12 7.59
N GLN A 150 5.00 -1.79 8.70
CA GLN A 150 4.04 -2.87 8.84
C GLN A 150 2.91 -2.43 9.78
N TRP A 151 1.73 -2.20 9.22
CA TRP A 151 0.54 -1.79 9.95
C TRP A 151 -0.36 -3.02 10.11
N ARG A 152 -0.33 -3.64 11.30
CA ARG A 152 -0.97 -4.93 11.57
C ARG A 152 -2.28 -4.73 12.30
N THR A 153 -3.38 -5.21 11.73
CA THR A 153 -4.68 -5.26 12.42
C THR A 153 -4.65 -6.25 13.58
N GLN A 154 -5.63 -6.15 14.49
CA GLN A 154 -5.82 -7.17 15.52
C GLN A 154 -6.29 -8.47 14.87
N HIS A 155 -5.48 -9.51 14.91
CA HIS A 155 -5.74 -10.80 14.25
C HIS A 155 -7.13 -11.37 14.56
N HIS A 156 -7.51 -11.39 15.84
CA HIS A 156 -8.79 -11.94 16.30
C HIS A 156 -10.01 -11.08 15.90
N LEU A 157 -9.83 -9.82 15.55
CA LEU A 157 -10.88 -8.91 15.12
C LEU A 157 -10.96 -8.74 13.59
N ASP A 158 -9.88 -9.07 12.88
CA ASP A 158 -9.80 -8.94 11.43
C ASP A 158 -10.53 -10.08 10.73
N VAL A 159 -11.60 -9.75 10.00
CA VAL A 159 -12.44 -10.75 9.33
C VAL A 159 -11.69 -11.58 8.29
N ALA A 160 -10.61 -11.05 7.71
CA ALA A 160 -9.79 -11.76 6.74
C ALA A 160 -8.87 -12.80 7.41
N PHE A 161 -8.52 -12.60 8.68
CA PHE A 161 -7.46 -13.38 9.34
C PHE A 161 -7.91 -14.15 10.59
N ARG A 162 -8.98 -13.74 11.27
CA ARG A 162 -9.42 -14.31 12.56
C ARG A 162 -9.71 -15.81 12.54
N GLY A 163 -9.94 -16.38 11.37
CA GLY A 163 -10.14 -17.84 11.22
C GLY A 163 -8.84 -18.65 11.03
N LEU A 164 -7.70 -17.96 10.93
CA LEU A 164 -6.41 -18.58 10.75
C LEU A 164 -5.78 -18.90 12.12
N LYS A 165 -5.05 -20.02 12.21
CA LYS A 165 -4.36 -20.42 13.43
C LYS A 165 -3.30 -19.43 13.86
N ASN A 166 -2.53 -18.90 12.90
CA ASN A 166 -1.46 -17.93 13.13
C ASN A 166 -1.80 -16.63 12.43
N ASP A 167 -1.30 -15.51 12.97
CA ASP A 167 -1.44 -14.20 12.36
C ASP A 167 -0.57 -14.12 11.09
N PRO A 168 -1.17 -14.03 9.88
CA PRO A 168 -0.41 -14.00 8.63
C PRO A 168 0.33 -12.69 8.39
N GLN A 169 0.09 -11.68 9.22
CA GLN A 169 0.75 -10.37 9.13
C GLN A 169 2.14 -10.35 9.75
N ASN A 170 2.50 -11.39 10.52
CA ASN A 170 3.73 -11.43 11.28
C ASN A 170 4.94 -11.69 10.38
N LEU A 171 5.65 -10.62 10.05
CA LEU A 171 6.96 -10.65 9.41
C LEU A 171 7.99 -10.07 10.36
N ASP A 172 8.97 -10.88 10.75
CA ASP A 172 10.14 -10.40 11.48
C ASP A 172 11.20 -9.95 10.46
N LEU A 173 11.33 -8.63 10.31
CA LEU A 173 12.28 -7.99 9.41
C LEU A 173 12.99 -6.87 10.15
N ILE A 174 14.28 -7.06 10.40
CA ILE A 174 15.12 -6.10 11.12
C ILE A 174 15.07 -4.74 10.40
N GLY A 175 14.86 -3.68 11.18
CA GLY A 175 14.80 -2.30 10.68
C GLY A 175 13.41 -1.88 10.19
N SER A 176 12.43 -2.78 10.08
CA SER A 176 11.05 -2.40 9.78
C SER A 176 10.37 -1.74 10.98
N LYS A 177 9.48 -0.80 10.69
CA LYS A 177 8.63 -0.16 11.71
C LYS A 177 7.31 -0.90 11.81
N VAL A 178 7.04 -1.52 12.95
CA VAL A 178 5.86 -2.35 13.18
C VAL A 178 4.89 -1.64 14.13
N THR A 179 3.66 -1.44 13.69
CA THR A 179 2.57 -0.89 14.50
C THR A 179 1.39 -1.85 14.51
N ARG A 180 0.96 -2.27 15.70
CA ARG A 180 -0.30 -2.98 15.88
C ARG A 180 -1.42 -1.96 16.03
N LEU A 181 -2.39 -2.01 15.13
CA LEU A 181 -3.52 -1.08 15.12
C LEU A 181 -4.42 -1.29 16.35
N PRO A 182 -5.12 -0.25 16.82
CA PRO A 182 -6.05 -0.39 17.93
C PRO A 182 -7.25 -1.29 17.58
N GLU A 183 -7.96 -1.75 18.60
CA GLU A 183 -9.16 -2.57 18.43
C GLU A 183 -10.35 -1.77 17.86
N THR A 184 -10.36 -0.47 18.15
CA THR A 184 -11.45 0.43 17.77
C THR A 184 -10.92 1.68 17.08
N TYR A 185 -11.72 2.20 16.16
CA TYR A 185 -11.49 3.44 15.47
C TYR A 185 -12.81 4.18 15.29
N ARG A 186 -12.86 5.45 15.68
CA ARG A 186 -14.07 6.30 15.62
C ARG A 186 -15.30 5.61 16.27
N GLY A 187 -15.09 5.00 17.43
CA GLY A 187 -16.16 4.35 18.21
C GLY A 187 -16.67 3.01 17.66
N ARG A 188 -15.99 2.43 16.67
CA ARG A 188 -16.36 1.13 16.07
C ARG A 188 -15.15 0.22 16.02
N ARG A 189 -15.40 -1.10 15.94
CA ARG A 189 -14.35 -2.08 15.75
C ARG A 189 -13.54 -1.78 14.47
N LEU A 190 -12.23 -1.66 14.62
CA LEU A 190 -11.31 -1.48 13.49
C LEU A 190 -11.15 -2.82 12.77
N GLY A 191 -11.77 -2.92 11.61
CA GLY A 191 -11.72 -4.12 10.78
C GLY A 191 -10.72 -3.98 9.62
N HIS A 192 -10.66 -5.04 8.80
CA HIS A 192 -9.70 -5.17 7.70
C HIS A 192 -9.65 -3.95 6.78
N ASN A 193 -10.77 -3.59 6.14
CA ASN A 193 -10.80 -2.48 5.17
C ASN A 193 -10.67 -1.09 5.83
N TRP A 194 -11.04 -0.97 7.09
CA TRP A 194 -10.95 0.30 7.82
C TRP A 194 -9.54 0.62 8.30
N SER A 195 -8.66 -0.38 8.31
CA SER A 195 -7.25 -0.23 8.66
C SER A 195 -6.55 0.85 7.83
N ILE A 196 -6.89 0.97 6.54
CA ILE A 196 -6.29 1.99 5.66
C ILE A 196 -6.69 3.40 6.09
N SER A 197 -7.96 3.59 6.51
CA SER A 197 -8.44 4.89 6.97
C SER A 197 -7.76 5.31 8.26
N TRP A 198 -7.53 4.38 9.18
CA TRP A 198 -6.79 4.65 10.40
C TRP A 198 -5.33 5.03 10.10
N VAL A 199 -4.68 4.29 9.20
CA VAL A 199 -3.30 4.58 8.77
C VAL A 199 -3.21 5.95 8.09
N ALA A 200 -4.20 6.32 7.28
CA ALA A 200 -4.24 7.63 6.64
C ALA A 200 -4.35 8.77 7.68
N ASP A 201 -5.18 8.60 8.72
CA ASP A 201 -5.25 9.58 9.82
C ASP A 201 -3.93 9.69 10.60
N GLU A 202 -3.24 8.55 10.81
CA GLU A 202 -1.95 8.52 11.52
C GLU A 202 -0.83 9.19 10.72
N LEU A 203 -0.82 9.03 9.40
CA LEU A 203 0.17 9.66 8.51
C LEU A 203 -0.13 11.15 8.30
N GLY A 204 -1.41 11.50 8.27
CA GLY A 204 -1.86 12.87 7.94
C GLY A 204 -1.55 13.27 6.49
N PRO A 205 -1.83 14.54 6.13
CA PRO A 205 -1.53 15.10 4.82
C PRO A 205 -0.04 15.01 4.47
N LEU A 206 0.27 14.50 3.28
CA LEU A 206 1.65 14.30 2.83
C LEU A 206 2.22 15.59 2.20
N ASN A 207 2.89 16.40 3.00
CA ASN A 207 3.53 17.65 2.58
C ASN A 207 5.01 17.46 2.26
#